data_0122aa7139147079e799e8c7036239db
#
_entry.id   0122aa7139147079e799e8c7036239db
#
_cell.length_a   1.000
_cell.length_b   1.000
_cell.length_c   1.000
_cell.angle_alpha   90.00
_cell.angle_beta   90.00
_cell.angle_gamma   90.00
#
_symmetry.space_group_name_H-M   'P 1'
#
loop_
_entity.id
_entity.type
_entity.pdbx_description
1 polymer ?
#
loop_
_entity_poly.entity_id
_entity_poly.type
_entity_poly.pdbx_seq_one_letter_code
_entity_poly.pdbx_strand_id
1 'polypeptide(L)'
;MRCKVCGREMKKTIGVHFMGERWLQLEADYCFRHGSFVSNLALQNAVEVVPDVTQRDHIRPGLHVLIHKKAEALVQQPVEGYVKEIITKGAYHYKGIRVRLTDGQIGRVVGILG
;
A
#
# COMPACT_ATOMS: atom_id res chain seq x y z
N MET A 1 14.08 9.76 9.81
CA MET A 1 13.28 9.81 11.04
C MET A 1 13.21 8.44 11.68
N ARG A 2 13.26 8.36 12.98
CA ARG A 2 13.20 7.07 13.70
C ARG A 2 11.83 6.84 14.31
N CYS A 3 11.40 5.59 14.30
CA CYS A 3 10.15 5.20 14.95
C CYS A 3 10.20 5.50 16.44
N LYS A 4 9.20 6.22 16.95
CA LYS A 4 9.12 6.60 18.37
C LYS A 4 8.89 5.42 19.31
N VAL A 5 8.42 4.29 18.77
CA VAL A 5 8.10 3.10 19.56
C VAL A 5 9.29 2.16 19.68
N CYS A 6 9.99 1.86 18.58
CA CYS A 6 11.09 0.89 18.58
C CYS A 6 12.47 1.48 18.25
N GLY A 7 12.56 2.75 17.90
CA GLY A 7 13.81 3.42 17.59
C GLY A 7 14.43 3.05 16.24
N ARG A 8 13.77 2.21 15.45
CA ARG A 8 14.26 1.82 14.12
C ARG A 8 14.11 2.97 13.14
N GLU A 9 15.02 3.02 12.18
CA GLU A 9 14.90 3.99 11.10
C GLU A 9 13.70 3.66 10.22
N MET A 10 12.89 4.67 9.92
CA MET A 10 11.71 4.52 9.08
C MET A 10 12.02 4.90 7.65
N LYS A 11 11.32 4.26 6.71
CA LYS A 11 11.40 4.60 5.29
C LYS A 11 10.27 5.55 4.93
N LYS A 12 10.57 6.53 4.08
CA LYS A 12 9.53 7.36 3.48
C LYS A 12 8.83 6.60 2.38
N THR A 13 7.51 6.60 2.42
CA THR A 13 6.67 5.95 1.40
C THR A 13 5.63 6.94 0.90
N ILE A 14 5.35 6.88 -0.39
CA ILE A 14 4.23 7.60 -0.99
C ILE A 14 3.13 6.60 -1.23
N GLY A 15 1.91 6.93 -0.85
CA GLY A 15 0.78 6.04 -1.05
C GLY A 15 -0.52 6.67 -0.62
N VAL A 16 -1.61 5.93 -0.75
CA VAL A 16 -2.93 6.38 -0.33
C VAL A 16 -3.25 5.91 1.07
N HIS A 17 -3.84 6.79 1.85
CA HIS A 17 -4.29 6.53 3.21
C HIS A 17 -5.74 6.95 3.35
N PHE A 18 -6.54 6.13 4.01
CA PHE A 18 -7.91 6.49 4.33
C PHE A 18 -7.94 7.35 5.60
N MET A 19 -8.33 8.62 5.43
CA MET A 19 -8.32 9.59 6.51
C MET A 19 -9.76 9.97 6.87
N GLY A 20 -10.45 9.05 7.55
CA GLY A 20 -11.84 9.26 7.95
C GLY A 20 -12.84 9.08 6.82
N GLU A 21 -13.04 10.08 6.00
CA GLU A 21 -14.03 10.08 4.91
C GLU A 21 -13.41 10.10 3.52
N ARG A 22 -12.09 10.33 3.43
CA ARG A 22 -11.43 10.55 2.15
C ARG A 22 -10.15 9.74 2.04
N TRP A 23 -9.84 9.38 0.81
CA TRP A 23 -8.54 8.81 0.48
C TRP A 23 -7.62 9.93 0.07
N LEU A 24 -6.46 10.01 0.71
CA LEU A 24 -5.46 11.01 0.42
C LEU A 24 -4.15 10.33 0.00
N GLN A 25 -3.56 10.84 -1.07
CA GLN A 25 -2.20 10.46 -1.46
C GLN A 25 -1.23 11.38 -0.74
N LEU A 26 -0.34 10.80 0.06
CA LEU A 26 0.61 11.56 0.85
C LEU A 26 1.87 10.75 1.12
N GLU A 27 2.90 11.46 1.57
CA GLU A 27 4.14 10.86 2.01
C GLU A 27 4.05 10.56 3.51
N ALA A 28 4.46 9.36 3.90
CA ALA A 28 4.46 8.95 5.30
C ALA A 28 5.76 8.25 5.64
N ASP A 29 6.13 8.25 6.92
CA ASP A 29 7.24 7.47 7.43
C ASP A 29 6.71 6.09 7.85
N TYR A 30 7.31 5.03 7.34
CA TYR A 30 6.85 3.68 7.58
C TYR A 30 7.84 2.89 8.43
N CYS A 31 7.34 2.36 9.56
CA CYS A 31 8.04 1.35 10.37
C CYS A 31 7.37 0.00 10.10
N PHE A 32 8.13 -1.01 9.69
CA PHE A 32 7.55 -2.32 9.35
C PHE A 32 6.86 -3.02 10.53
N ARG A 33 7.15 -2.61 11.76
CA ARG A 33 6.53 -3.15 12.96
C ARG A 33 5.32 -2.34 13.45
N HIS A 34 5.36 -1.02 13.26
CA HIS A 34 4.40 -0.11 13.88
C HIS A 34 3.56 0.67 12.85
N GLY A 35 3.74 0.38 11.57
CA GLY A 35 2.94 0.98 10.51
C GLY A 35 3.40 2.37 10.10
N SER A 36 2.48 3.12 9.52
CA SER A 36 2.78 4.43 8.95
C SER A 36 2.50 5.56 9.92
N PHE A 37 3.37 6.57 9.91
CA PHE A 37 3.22 7.79 10.69
C PHE A 37 3.13 8.96 9.73
N VAL A 38 2.06 9.73 9.84
CA VAL A 38 1.78 10.87 8.96
C VAL A 38 2.00 12.16 9.73
N SER A 39 2.88 13.02 9.20
CA SER A 39 3.13 14.34 9.80
C SER A 39 2.05 15.35 9.41
N ASN A 40 1.93 16.44 10.19
CA ASN A 40 1.04 17.53 9.84
C ASN A 40 1.40 18.15 8.49
N LEU A 41 2.69 18.26 8.20
CA LEU A 41 3.15 18.78 6.91
C LEU A 41 2.72 17.89 5.75
N ALA A 42 2.81 16.58 5.92
CA ALA A 42 2.35 15.62 4.91
C ALA A 42 0.84 15.75 4.68
N LEU A 43 0.05 15.94 5.72
CA LEU A 43 -1.39 16.18 5.61
C LEU A 43 -1.71 17.46 4.86
N GLN A 44 -0.95 18.53 5.08
CA GLN A 44 -1.14 19.80 4.38
C GLN A 44 -0.86 19.69 2.88
N ASN A 45 0.07 18.81 2.50
CA ASN A 45 0.46 18.60 1.11
C ASN A 45 -0.26 17.41 0.46
N ALA A 46 -1.17 16.78 1.17
CA ALA A 46 -1.89 15.61 0.68
C ALA A 46 -2.85 15.98 -0.45
N VAL A 47 -3.01 15.06 -1.39
CA VAL A 47 -3.92 15.21 -2.54
C VAL A 47 -5.03 14.18 -2.40
N GLU A 48 -6.27 14.62 -2.55
CA GLU A 48 -7.42 13.71 -2.56
C GLU A 48 -7.41 12.87 -3.83
N VAL A 49 -7.54 11.55 -3.68
CA VAL A 49 -7.49 10.61 -4.80
C VAL A 49 -8.55 9.54 -4.66
N VAL A 50 -8.91 8.94 -5.80
CA VAL A 50 -9.66 7.69 -5.83
C VAL A 50 -8.63 6.56 -5.93
N PRO A 51 -8.59 5.61 -4.97
CA PRO A 51 -7.58 4.55 -5.00
C PRO A 51 -7.67 3.74 -6.30
N ASP A 52 -6.53 3.54 -6.94
CA ASP A 52 -6.43 2.82 -8.21
C ASP A 52 -5.39 1.71 -8.07
N VAL A 53 -5.84 0.46 -8.22
CA VAL A 53 -4.99 -0.72 -8.09
C VAL A 53 -3.91 -0.81 -9.17
N THR A 54 -4.03 -0.04 -10.25
CA THR A 54 -3.06 -0.01 -11.36
C THR A 54 -1.94 0.99 -11.14
N GLN A 55 -2.06 1.88 -10.16
CA GLN A 55 -1.09 2.93 -9.89
C GLN A 55 -0.18 2.53 -8.72
N ARG A 56 1.12 2.46 -8.96
CA ARG A 56 2.08 2.07 -7.94
C ARG A 56 2.08 3.01 -6.74
N ASP A 57 1.91 4.31 -6.97
CA ASP A 57 1.90 5.31 -5.90
C ASP A 57 0.67 5.22 -5.00
N HIS A 58 -0.37 4.50 -5.43
CA HIS A 58 -1.55 4.25 -4.60
C HIS A 58 -1.38 3.03 -3.70
N ILE A 59 -0.35 2.22 -3.93
CA ILE A 59 -0.05 1.03 -3.15
C ILE A 59 1.17 1.33 -2.27
N ARG A 60 1.10 0.96 -1.00
CA ARG A 60 2.19 1.17 -0.04
C ARG A 60 2.38 -0.02 0.87
N PRO A 61 3.56 -0.19 1.46
CA PRO A 61 3.72 -1.19 2.53
C PRO A 61 2.75 -0.91 3.68
N GLY A 62 2.16 -1.97 4.20
CA GLY A 62 1.16 -1.90 5.27
C GLY A 62 -0.27 -1.68 4.81
N LEU A 63 -0.49 -1.43 3.51
CA LEU A 63 -1.85 -1.26 2.96
C LEU A 63 -2.60 -2.59 2.98
N HIS A 64 -3.87 -2.56 3.39
CA HIS A 64 -4.74 -3.73 3.39
C HIS A 64 -5.38 -3.86 2.00
N VAL A 65 -5.13 -4.97 1.35
CA VAL A 65 -5.53 -5.17 -0.06
C VAL A 65 -6.11 -6.55 -0.30
N LEU A 66 -6.82 -6.67 -1.43
CA LEU A 66 -7.17 -7.95 -2.02
C LEU A 66 -6.25 -8.19 -3.22
N ILE A 67 -5.73 -9.40 -3.33
CA ILE A 67 -4.89 -9.79 -4.46
C ILE A 67 -5.45 -11.02 -5.16
N HIS A 68 -5.18 -11.13 -6.46
CA HIS A 68 -5.31 -12.37 -7.20
C HIS A 68 -3.93 -13.00 -7.37
N LYS A 69 -3.80 -14.23 -6.92
CA LYS A 69 -2.64 -15.03 -7.24
C LYS A 69 -2.70 -15.46 -8.70
N LYS A 70 -1.57 -15.92 -9.20
CA LYS A 70 -1.36 -16.23 -10.61
C LYS A 70 -2.41 -17.19 -11.19
N ALA A 71 -2.83 -16.89 -12.37
CA ALA A 71 -3.14 -17.70 -13.53
C ALA A 71 -4.25 -18.78 -13.52
N GLU A 72 -4.50 -19.53 -12.53
CA GLU A 72 -5.65 -20.43 -12.52
C GLU A 72 -6.90 -19.72 -12.04
N ALA A 73 -6.93 -18.46 -12.30
CA ALA A 73 -7.78 -17.48 -11.67
C ALA A 73 -9.25 -17.52 -12.10
N LEU A 74 -9.64 -18.37 -13.00
CA LEU A 74 -11.03 -18.41 -13.45
C LEU A 74 -12.04 -18.71 -12.33
N VAL A 75 -11.58 -19.34 -11.26
CA VAL A 75 -12.41 -19.67 -10.10
C VAL A 75 -11.79 -19.25 -8.79
N GLN A 76 -10.70 -18.49 -8.83
CA GLN A 76 -9.96 -18.15 -7.63
C GLN A 76 -10.58 -16.98 -6.90
N GLN A 77 -10.82 -17.14 -5.61
CA GLN A 77 -11.23 -16.05 -4.73
C GLN A 77 -10.06 -15.11 -4.47
N PRO A 78 -10.28 -13.80 -4.40
CA PRO A 78 -9.23 -12.88 -3.99
C PRO A 78 -8.73 -13.21 -2.58
N VAL A 79 -7.44 -13.03 -2.38
CA VAL A 79 -6.80 -13.23 -1.08
C VAL A 79 -6.61 -11.87 -0.40
N GLU A 80 -7.04 -11.78 0.85
CA GLU A 80 -6.89 -10.59 1.66
C GLU A 80 -5.55 -10.61 2.38
N GLY A 81 -4.91 -9.45 2.50
CA GLY A 81 -3.68 -9.33 3.28
C GLY A 81 -3.11 -7.93 3.26
N TYR A 82 -1.98 -7.78 3.94
CA TYR A 82 -1.26 -6.52 4.06
C TYR A 82 -0.02 -6.53 3.19
N VAL A 83 0.23 -5.45 2.46
CA VAL A 83 1.38 -5.33 1.57
C VAL A 83 2.67 -5.28 2.39
N LYS A 84 3.62 -6.17 2.06
CA LYS A 84 4.98 -6.13 2.60
C LYS A 84 5.89 -5.32 1.68
N GLU A 85 5.84 -5.60 0.38
CA GLU A 85 6.65 -4.89 -0.61
C GLU A 85 5.94 -4.86 -1.96
N ILE A 86 6.34 -3.90 -2.80
CA ILE A 86 5.80 -3.73 -4.15
C ILE A 86 6.79 -4.34 -5.13
N ILE A 87 6.33 -5.28 -5.96
CA ILE A 87 7.17 -5.98 -6.92
C ILE A 87 7.20 -5.26 -8.28
N THR A 88 6.06 -4.70 -8.72
CA THR A 88 5.99 -3.95 -9.96
C THR A 88 6.95 -2.76 -9.91
N LYS A 89 7.84 -2.65 -10.88
CA LYS A 89 8.85 -1.59 -10.93
C LYS A 89 8.35 -0.31 -11.58
N GLY A 90 7.40 -0.42 -12.51
CA GLY A 90 6.83 0.73 -13.19
C GLY A 90 5.79 1.46 -12.33
N ALA A 91 5.48 2.69 -12.71
CA ALA A 91 4.48 3.49 -12.02
C ALA A 91 3.05 3.00 -12.25
N TYR A 92 2.84 2.20 -13.29
CA TYR A 92 1.53 1.74 -13.73
C TYR A 92 1.59 0.30 -14.24
N HIS A 93 0.53 -0.46 -13.99
CA HIS A 93 0.34 -1.75 -14.62
C HIS A 93 -1.16 -2.01 -14.83
N TYR A 94 -1.57 -2.22 -16.06
CA TYR A 94 -3.01 -2.32 -16.43
C TYR A 94 -3.75 -3.48 -15.76
N LYS A 95 -3.06 -4.53 -15.36
CA LYS A 95 -3.65 -5.68 -14.64
C LYS A 95 -3.63 -5.53 -13.13
N GLY A 96 -3.11 -4.42 -12.62
CA GLY A 96 -2.92 -4.18 -11.20
C GLY A 96 -1.46 -4.34 -10.78
N ILE A 97 -1.09 -3.60 -9.74
CA ILE A 97 0.27 -3.62 -9.19
C ILE A 97 0.51 -4.97 -8.49
N ARG A 98 1.64 -5.58 -8.79
CA ARG A 98 2.05 -6.84 -8.17
C ARG A 98 2.74 -6.56 -6.84
N VAL A 99 2.31 -7.26 -5.81
CA VAL A 99 2.86 -7.08 -4.45
C VAL A 99 3.13 -8.42 -3.80
N ARG A 100 3.99 -8.39 -2.76
CA ARG A 100 4.15 -9.49 -1.81
C ARG A 100 3.47 -9.08 -0.51
N LEU A 101 2.63 -9.96 0.02
CA LEU A 101 1.99 -9.75 1.31
C LEU A 101 2.91 -10.14 2.47
N THR A 102 2.54 -9.72 3.66
CA THR A 102 3.32 -10.03 4.88
C THR A 102 3.42 -11.53 5.19
N ASP A 103 2.49 -12.32 4.69
CA ASP A 103 2.51 -13.79 4.81
C ASP A 103 3.29 -14.49 3.69
N GLY A 104 3.90 -13.74 2.77
CA GLY A 104 4.70 -14.27 1.68
C GLY A 104 3.96 -14.52 0.37
N GLN A 105 2.64 -14.38 0.34
CA GLN A 105 1.86 -14.56 -0.88
C GLN A 105 2.13 -13.42 -1.87
N ILE A 106 2.19 -13.75 -3.16
CA ILE A 106 2.43 -12.80 -4.24
C ILE A 106 1.24 -12.79 -5.18
N GLY A 107 0.80 -11.61 -5.56
CA GLY A 107 -0.29 -11.47 -6.53
C GLY A 107 -0.48 -10.00 -6.95
N ARG A 108 -1.44 -9.81 -7.86
CA ARG A 108 -1.80 -8.48 -8.32
C ARG A 108 -2.93 -7.92 -7.48
N VAL A 109 -2.80 -6.67 -7.08
CA VAL A 109 -3.84 -5.98 -6.31
C VAL A 109 -5.08 -5.81 -7.17
N VAL A 110 -6.21 -6.27 -6.66
CA VAL A 110 -7.52 -6.15 -7.32
C VAL A 110 -8.49 -5.31 -6.49
N GLY A 111 -8.15 -5.00 -5.25
CA GLY A 111 -8.96 -4.14 -4.40
C GLY A 111 -8.12 -3.55 -3.28
N ILE A 112 -8.49 -2.37 -2.84
CA ILE A 112 -7.86 -1.67 -1.71
C ILE A 112 -8.88 -1.57 -0.59
N LEU A 113 -8.56 -2.13 0.57
CA LEU A 113 -9.47 -2.21 1.69
C LEU A 113 -9.19 -1.15 2.78
N GLY A 114 -8.02 -0.60 2.79
CA GLY A 114 -7.64 0.39 3.77
C GLY A 114 -6.17 0.30 4.17
#